data_ca112649accc9cb2cd092bbfa9a9c502
#
_entry.id   ca112649accc9cb2cd092bbfa9a9c502
#
_cell.length_a   1.000
_cell.length_b   1.000
_cell.length_c   1.000
_cell.angle_alpha   90.00
_cell.angle_beta   90.00
_cell.angle_gamma   90.00
#
_symmetry.space_group_name_H-M   'P 1'
#
loop_
_entity.id
_entity.type
_entity.pdbx_description
1 polymer ?
#
loop_
_entity_poly.entity_id
_entity_poly.type
_entity_poly.pdbx_seq_one_letter_code
_entity_poly.pdbx_strand_id
1 'polypeptide(L)'
;ERLIICNGPHMRAYVDTFGWSQLLKSWYVFYFQIPWLPEYLAGLKGARTIAQIFEKTNKRKAAFPPEVIDVYRRNASQSGALRAMINFYRAYRYGWRERERKWRRKLHEPITISTLLIWGDEDEFLEKAIATNTHKYVSDLQIKFIQGASHWVQQERHEEVNNLIEEFVTETARIALEPS
;
A
#
# COMPACT_ATOMS: atom_id res chain seq x y z
N GLU A 1 11.39 -7.34 17.76
CA GLU A 1 11.03 -6.55 16.58
C GLU A 1 9.66 -6.96 16.06
N ARG A 2 8.94 -6.03 15.41
CA ARG A 2 7.60 -6.25 14.85
C ARG A 2 7.44 -5.49 13.56
N LEU A 3 6.60 -6.01 12.67
CA LEU A 3 6.26 -5.38 11.39
C LEU A 3 4.75 -5.12 11.32
N ILE A 4 4.38 -3.88 11.01
CA ILE A 4 2.98 -3.50 10.78
C ILE A 4 2.86 -2.95 9.37
N ILE A 5 1.90 -3.47 8.62
CA ILE A 5 1.66 -3.11 7.23
C ILE A 5 0.18 -2.76 7.06
N CYS A 6 -0.10 -1.62 6.42
CA CYS A 6 -1.45 -1.22 6.04
C CYS A 6 -1.56 -1.20 4.52
N ASN A 7 -2.47 -1.97 3.93
CA ASN A 7 -2.73 -2.08 2.49
C ASN A 7 -1.46 -2.16 1.62
N GLY A 8 -0.41 -2.81 2.16
CA GLY A 8 0.86 -3.02 1.46
C GLY A 8 1.05 -4.47 1.07
N PRO A 9 1.28 -4.79 -0.21
CA PRO A 9 1.42 -6.17 -0.63
C PRO A 9 2.81 -6.73 -0.31
N HIS A 10 2.87 -7.99 0.15
CA HIS A 10 4.10 -8.76 0.03
C HIS A 10 4.39 -9.02 -1.45
N MET A 11 5.57 -8.68 -1.94
CA MET A 11 5.86 -8.69 -3.38
C MET A 11 5.68 -10.06 -4.03
N ARG A 12 6.03 -11.16 -3.34
CA ARG A 12 5.78 -12.52 -3.87
C ARG A 12 4.29 -12.85 -3.89
N ALA A 13 3.57 -12.51 -2.82
CA ALA A 13 2.11 -12.71 -2.79
C ALA A 13 1.42 -11.94 -3.93
N TYR A 14 1.88 -10.71 -4.21
CA TYR A 14 1.40 -9.93 -5.34
C TYR A 14 1.67 -10.63 -6.68
N VAL A 15 2.91 -11.09 -6.93
CA VAL A 15 3.28 -11.75 -8.18
C VAL A 15 2.53 -13.07 -8.36
N ASP A 16 2.44 -13.89 -7.31
CA ASP A 16 1.79 -15.21 -7.38
C ASP A 16 0.24 -15.12 -7.48
N THR A 17 -0.33 -13.97 -7.09
CA THR A 17 -1.77 -13.69 -7.20
C THR A 17 -2.11 -12.92 -8.47
N PHE A 18 -1.09 -12.48 -9.22
CA PHE A 18 -1.28 -11.60 -10.37
C PHE A 18 -2.07 -12.30 -11.49
N GLY A 19 -3.28 -11.81 -11.74
CA GLY A 19 -4.19 -12.29 -12.76
C GLY A 19 -4.87 -11.14 -13.51
N TRP A 20 -5.83 -11.47 -14.36
CA TRP A 20 -6.53 -10.47 -15.17
C TRP A 20 -7.22 -9.37 -14.34
N SER A 21 -7.79 -9.72 -13.20
CA SER A 21 -8.43 -8.74 -12.31
C SER A 21 -7.42 -7.75 -11.75
N GLN A 22 -6.28 -8.23 -11.21
CA GLN A 22 -5.21 -7.37 -10.73
C GLN A 22 -4.58 -6.55 -11.85
N LEU A 23 -4.43 -7.10 -13.05
CA LEU A 23 -3.93 -6.37 -14.20
C LEU A 23 -4.83 -5.16 -14.54
N LEU A 24 -6.15 -5.35 -14.53
CA LEU A 24 -7.11 -4.26 -14.75
C LEU A 24 -7.01 -3.18 -13.68
N LYS A 25 -6.88 -3.56 -12.41
CA LYS A 25 -6.66 -2.62 -11.30
C LYS A 25 -5.32 -1.87 -11.41
N SER A 26 -4.31 -2.50 -11.99
CA SER A 26 -2.94 -1.97 -12.11
C SER A 26 -2.66 -1.23 -13.43
N TRP A 27 -3.67 -0.91 -14.24
CA TRP A 27 -3.50 -0.25 -15.55
C TRP A 27 -2.66 1.02 -15.48
N TYR A 28 -2.78 1.78 -14.41
CA TYR A 28 -2.04 3.03 -14.20
C TYR A 28 -0.53 2.82 -14.08
N VAL A 29 -0.07 1.66 -13.64
CA VAL A 29 1.36 1.32 -13.57
C VAL A 29 1.97 1.32 -14.97
N PHE A 30 1.23 0.83 -15.97
CA PHE A 30 1.64 0.85 -17.38
C PHE A 30 1.59 2.28 -17.94
N TYR A 31 0.53 3.03 -17.63
CA TYR A 31 0.42 4.43 -18.01
C TYR A 31 1.60 5.27 -17.48
N PHE A 32 2.04 5.03 -16.26
CA PHE A 32 3.20 5.73 -15.66
C PHE A 32 4.53 5.41 -16.32
N GLN A 33 4.61 4.37 -17.17
CA GLN A 33 5.84 4.11 -17.95
C GLN A 33 6.03 5.09 -19.11
N ILE A 34 5.00 5.82 -19.53
CA ILE A 34 5.10 6.81 -20.58
C ILE A 34 5.97 7.97 -20.06
N PRO A 35 7.02 8.39 -20.81
CA PRO A 35 7.85 9.51 -20.38
C PRO A 35 7.06 10.82 -20.34
N TRP A 36 7.32 11.67 -19.35
CA TRP A 36 6.83 13.04 -19.14
C TRP A 36 5.31 13.26 -19.17
N LEU A 37 4.55 12.48 -19.92
CA LEU A 37 3.10 12.67 -20.12
C LEU A 37 2.29 12.51 -18.81
N PRO A 38 2.50 11.48 -17.97
CA PRO A 38 1.79 11.36 -16.70
C PRO A 38 2.05 12.54 -15.77
N GLU A 39 3.30 13.00 -15.66
CA GLU A 39 3.69 14.15 -14.84
C GLU A 39 3.00 15.43 -15.31
N TYR A 40 3.01 15.66 -16.64
CA TYR A 40 2.37 16.82 -17.24
C TYR A 40 0.88 16.82 -16.95
N LEU A 41 0.17 15.74 -17.26
CA LEU A 41 -1.27 15.65 -17.06
C LEU A 41 -1.66 15.70 -15.58
N ALA A 42 -0.90 15.02 -14.70
CA ALA A 42 -1.17 15.05 -13.27
C ALA A 42 -0.92 16.44 -12.65
N GLY A 43 0.02 17.22 -13.21
CA GLY A 43 0.33 18.58 -12.77
C GLY A 43 -0.67 19.64 -13.18
N LEU A 44 -1.53 19.35 -14.16
CA LEU A 44 -2.53 20.31 -14.64
C LEU A 44 -3.46 20.78 -13.51
N LYS A 45 -3.85 22.05 -13.56
CA LYS A 45 -4.78 22.69 -12.62
C LYS A 45 -4.37 22.50 -11.15
N GLY A 46 -3.06 22.64 -10.86
CA GLY A 46 -2.53 22.50 -9.51
C GLY A 46 -2.72 21.09 -8.95
N ALA A 47 -2.29 20.09 -9.70
CA ALA A 47 -2.38 18.68 -9.34
C ALA A 47 -3.82 18.20 -9.00
N ARG A 48 -4.82 18.69 -9.73
CA ARG A 48 -6.23 18.31 -9.53
C ARG A 48 -6.44 16.79 -9.64
N THR A 49 -5.66 16.10 -10.47
CA THR A 49 -5.71 14.64 -10.63
C THR A 49 -5.46 13.92 -9.29
N ILE A 50 -4.55 14.44 -8.46
CA ILE A 50 -4.29 13.86 -7.13
C ILE A 50 -5.52 13.97 -6.22
N ALA A 51 -6.20 15.12 -6.21
CA ALA A 51 -7.47 15.27 -5.50
C ALA A 51 -8.51 14.25 -5.97
N GLN A 52 -8.67 14.12 -7.30
CA GLN A 52 -9.62 13.20 -7.89
C GLN A 52 -9.39 11.74 -7.55
N ILE A 53 -8.14 11.32 -7.36
CA ILE A 53 -7.82 9.96 -6.91
C ILE A 53 -8.46 9.74 -5.55
N PHE A 54 -8.16 10.58 -4.55
CA PHE A 54 -8.75 10.45 -3.23
C PHE A 54 -10.27 10.60 -3.23
N GLU A 55 -10.81 11.59 -3.95
CA GLU A 55 -12.24 11.83 -4.04
C GLU A 55 -13.03 10.63 -4.60
N LYS A 56 -12.44 9.89 -5.54
CA LYS A 56 -13.10 8.77 -6.22
C LYS A 56 -12.91 7.43 -5.53
N THR A 57 -11.76 7.21 -4.90
CA THR A 57 -11.37 5.88 -4.38
C THR A 57 -11.55 5.74 -2.87
N ASN A 58 -11.85 6.82 -2.14
CA ASN A 58 -12.17 6.69 -0.71
C ASN A 58 -13.62 6.22 -0.49
N LYS A 59 -13.84 5.43 0.54
CA LYS A 59 -15.17 4.95 0.96
C LYS A 59 -15.76 5.82 2.07
N ARG A 60 -14.96 6.60 2.78
CA ARG A 60 -15.38 7.49 3.86
C ARG A 60 -15.06 8.94 3.52
N LYS A 61 -16.00 9.65 2.91
CA LYS A 61 -15.81 11.04 2.46
C LYS A 61 -15.34 11.99 3.58
N ALA A 62 -15.82 11.80 4.81
CA ALA A 62 -15.43 12.60 5.96
C ALA A 62 -13.93 12.48 6.33
N ALA A 63 -13.25 11.40 5.91
CA ALA A 63 -11.81 11.22 6.13
C ALA A 63 -10.94 12.08 5.19
N PHE A 64 -11.54 12.62 4.12
CA PHE A 64 -10.85 13.43 3.13
C PHE A 64 -11.58 14.76 2.90
N PRO A 65 -11.68 15.62 3.92
CA PRO A 65 -12.28 16.93 3.77
C PRO A 65 -11.40 17.81 2.85
N PRO A 66 -11.94 18.91 2.29
CA PRO A 66 -11.25 19.75 1.31
C PRO A 66 -9.86 20.22 1.74
N GLU A 67 -9.68 20.57 3.01
CA GLU A 67 -8.41 21.02 3.59
C GLU A 67 -7.33 19.91 3.56
N VAL A 68 -7.70 18.65 3.78
CA VAL A 68 -6.81 17.50 3.67
C VAL A 68 -6.42 17.25 2.21
N ILE A 69 -7.40 17.28 1.32
CA ILE A 69 -7.17 17.15 -0.14
C ILE A 69 -6.22 18.25 -0.64
N ASP A 70 -6.39 19.49 -0.15
CA ASP A 70 -5.52 20.60 -0.53
C ASP A 70 -4.08 20.44 -0.04
N VAL A 71 -3.85 19.77 1.10
CA VAL A 71 -2.49 19.41 1.54
C VAL A 71 -1.83 18.45 0.53
N TYR A 72 -2.53 17.41 0.11
CA TYR A 72 -2.02 16.47 -0.90
C TYR A 72 -1.73 17.16 -2.24
N ARG A 73 -2.62 18.05 -2.68
CA ARG A 73 -2.42 18.83 -3.91
C ARG A 73 -1.21 19.75 -3.84
N ARG A 74 -1.07 20.53 -2.76
CA ARG A 74 0.09 21.42 -2.55
C ARG A 74 1.40 20.65 -2.55
N ASN A 75 1.43 19.49 -1.87
CA ASN A 75 2.62 18.64 -1.84
C ASN A 75 2.96 18.08 -3.21
N ALA A 76 1.97 17.59 -3.94
CA ALA A 76 2.15 17.10 -5.31
C ALA A 76 2.55 18.18 -6.32
N SER A 77 2.17 19.45 -6.06
CA SER A 77 2.51 20.59 -6.93
C SER A 77 3.92 21.12 -6.72
N GLN A 78 4.65 20.64 -5.71
CA GLN A 78 6.05 21.04 -5.51
C GLN A 78 6.94 20.56 -6.66
N SER A 79 7.98 21.33 -6.97
CA SER A 79 8.91 20.99 -8.04
C SER A 79 9.51 19.57 -7.85
N GLY A 80 9.37 18.74 -8.85
CA GLY A 80 9.89 17.37 -8.83
C GLY A 80 9.02 16.34 -8.10
N ALA A 81 8.01 16.74 -7.30
CA ALA A 81 7.20 15.83 -6.50
C ALA A 81 6.47 14.76 -7.35
N LEU A 82 5.72 15.17 -8.37
CA LEU A 82 5.03 14.24 -9.28
C LEU A 82 6.00 13.31 -9.99
N ARG A 83 7.16 13.82 -10.41
CA ARG A 83 8.19 12.99 -11.03
C ARG A 83 8.74 11.94 -10.06
N ALA A 84 8.96 12.30 -8.80
CA ALA A 84 9.41 11.36 -7.78
C ALA A 84 8.35 10.28 -7.51
N MET A 85 7.09 10.67 -7.35
CA MET A 85 5.97 9.74 -7.15
C MET A 85 5.83 8.76 -8.32
N ILE A 86 5.88 9.24 -9.55
CA ILE A 86 5.75 8.39 -10.74
C ILE A 86 6.99 7.51 -10.95
N ASN A 87 8.18 8.02 -10.64
CA ASN A 87 9.42 7.24 -10.72
C ASN A 87 9.44 6.05 -9.77
N PHE A 88 8.68 6.08 -8.65
CA PHE A 88 8.48 4.90 -7.82
C PHE A 88 7.97 3.71 -8.65
N TYR A 89 6.96 3.92 -9.50
CA TYR A 89 6.42 2.90 -10.38
C TYR A 89 7.36 2.54 -11.55
N ARG A 90 8.11 3.52 -12.07
CA ARG A 90 9.10 3.27 -13.12
C ARG A 90 10.27 2.44 -12.62
N ALA A 91 10.65 2.57 -11.36
CA ALA A 91 11.73 1.81 -10.76
C ALA A 91 11.49 0.30 -10.78
N TYR A 92 10.23 -0.15 -10.80
CA TYR A 92 9.90 -1.56 -10.98
C TYR A 92 10.36 -2.10 -12.34
N ARG A 93 10.36 -1.28 -13.39
CA ARG A 93 10.82 -1.68 -14.72
C ARG A 93 12.35 -1.66 -14.87
N TYR A 94 13.01 -0.60 -14.36
CA TYR A 94 14.43 -0.33 -14.63
C TYR A 94 15.41 -1.12 -13.75
N GLY A 95 14.96 -1.80 -12.75
CA GLY A 95 15.82 -2.57 -11.86
C GLY A 95 15.56 -4.07 -11.88
N TRP A 96 14.61 -4.52 -12.73
CA TRP A 96 14.08 -5.87 -12.66
C TRP A 96 15.13 -6.95 -12.84
N ARG A 97 15.95 -6.87 -13.88
CA ARG A 97 16.90 -7.95 -14.21
C ARG A 97 18.06 -8.10 -13.21
N GLU A 98 18.59 -7.01 -12.69
CA GLU A 98 19.76 -7.02 -11.81
C GLU A 98 19.35 -7.15 -10.33
N ARG A 99 18.25 -6.50 -9.95
CA ARG A 99 17.61 -6.69 -8.64
C ARG A 99 16.96 -8.06 -8.53
N GLU A 100 16.38 -8.59 -9.59
CA GLU A 100 15.74 -9.90 -9.61
C GLU A 100 16.68 -10.99 -9.11
N ARG A 101 17.96 -10.99 -9.50
CA ARG A 101 18.94 -11.97 -9.05
C ARG A 101 19.32 -11.83 -7.57
N LYS A 102 19.44 -10.60 -7.04
CA LYS A 102 19.68 -10.32 -5.61
C LYS A 102 18.42 -10.45 -4.77
N TRP A 103 17.27 -10.01 -5.30
CA TRP A 103 16.00 -10.00 -4.61
C TRP A 103 15.29 -11.35 -4.64
N ARG A 104 15.43 -12.14 -5.70
CA ARG A 104 14.84 -13.48 -5.76
C ARG A 104 15.25 -14.31 -4.56
N ARG A 105 16.53 -14.31 -4.19
CA ARG A 105 17.01 -15.06 -3.03
C ARG A 105 16.41 -14.54 -1.71
N LYS A 106 16.40 -13.22 -1.50
CA LYS A 106 15.81 -12.61 -0.31
C LYS A 106 14.29 -12.68 -0.26
N LEU A 107 13.60 -12.60 -1.39
CA LEU A 107 12.13 -12.73 -1.45
C LEU A 107 11.63 -14.15 -1.23
N HIS A 108 12.51 -15.15 -1.27
CA HIS A 108 12.19 -16.55 -0.95
C HIS A 108 12.44 -16.88 0.52
N GLU A 109 13.18 -16.06 1.25
CA GLU A 109 13.35 -16.22 2.68
C GLU A 109 12.04 -15.76 3.37
N PRO A 110 11.42 -16.59 4.20
CA PRO A 110 10.20 -16.18 4.91
C PRO A 110 10.51 -15.05 5.88
N ILE A 111 9.61 -14.10 5.99
CA ILE A 111 9.64 -13.09 7.05
C ILE A 111 9.26 -13.80 8.35
N THR A 112 10.19 -13.82 9.31
CA THR A 112 10.02 -14.47 10.61
C THR A 112 9.62 -13.52 11.73
N ILE A 113 9.64 -12.21 11.45
CA ILE A 113 9.22 -11.17 12.40
C ILE A 113 7.70 -11.21 12.53
N SER A 114 7.22 -11.18 13.79
CA SER A 114 5.79 -11.06 14.07
C SER A 114 5.19 -9.88 13.31
N THR A 115 4.19 -10.16 12.48
CA THR A 115 3.68 -9.21 11.47
C THR A 115 2.17 -9.05 11.58
N LEU A 116 1.71 -7.80 11.66
CA LEU A 116 0.31 -7.42 11.52
C LEU A 116 0.07 -6.82 10.13
N LEU A 117 -0.81 -7.42 9.35
CA LEU A 117 -1.28 -6.87 8.08
C LEU A 117 -2.72 -6.39 8.23
N ILE A 118 -2.93 -5.09 8.17
CA ILE A 118 -4.25 -4.45 8.18
C ILE A 118 -4.65 -4.14 6.73
N TRP A 119 -5.87 -4.53 6.34
CA TRP A 119 -6.31 -4.42 4.95
C TRP A 119 -7.75 -3.96 4.83
N GLY A 120 -7.99 -2.91 4.04
CA GLY A 120 -9.35 -2.52 3.66
C GLY A 120 -9.94 -3.52 2.67
N ASP A 121 -11.08 -4.11 2.99
CA ASP A 121 -11.67 -5.18 2.18
C ASP A 121 -12.27 -4.71 0.85
N GLU A 122 -12.46 -3.40 0.69
CA GLU A 122 -12.88 -2.74 -0.54
C GLU A 122 -11.75 -1.99 -1.27
N ASP A 123 -10.50 -2.49 -1.16
CA ASP A 123 -9.35 -1.91 -1.87
C ASP A 123 -9.54 -1.97 -3.39
N GLU A 124 -9.51 -0.81 -4.04
CA GLU A 124 -9.73 -0.67 -5.48
C GLU A 124 -8.45 -0.91 -6.30
N PHE A 125 -7.28 -0.86 -5.67
CA PHE A 125 -5.98 -1.01 -6.33
C PHE A 125 -5.40 -2.41 -6.21
N LEU A 126 -5.69 -3.10 -5.10
CA LEU A 126 -5.10 -4.38 -4.78
C LEU A 126 -6.18 -5.43 -4.46
N GLU A 127 -5.99 -6.63 -4.96
CA GLU A 127 -6.87 -7.75 -4.68
C GLU A 127 -6.70 -8.27 -3.25
N LYS A 128 -7.82 -8.55 -2.58
CA LYS A 128 -7.84 -9.15 -1.23
C LYS A 128 -7.06 -10.47 -1.16
N ALA A 129 -7.04 -11.22 -2.25
CA ALA A 129 -6.27 -12.47 -2.34
C ALA A 129 -4.77 -12.27 -2.14
N ILE A 130 -4.22 -11.08 -2.42
CA ILE A 130 -2.82 -10.75 -2.17
C ILE A 130 -2.55 -10.74 -0.66
N ALA A 131 -3.41 -10.09 0.12
CA ALA A 131 -3.31 -10.09 1.57
C ALA A 131 -3.38 -11.52 2.12
N THR A 132 -4.36 -12.31 1.69
CA THR A 132 -4.53 -13.70 2.12
C THR A 132 -3.31 -14.55 1.76
N ASN A 133 -2.77 -14.44 0.53
CA ASN A 133 -1.61 -15.21 0.10
C ASN A 133 -0.30 -14.81 0.79
N THR A 134 -0.26 -13.71 1.53
CA THR A 134 0.92 -13.26 2.28
C THR A 134 1.35 -14.28 3.35
N HIS A 135 0.43 -15.12 3.86
CA HIS A 135 0.75 -16.20 4.83
C HIS A 135 1.80 -17.20 4.31
N LYS A 136 1.97 -17.32 2.99
CA LYS A 136 2.98 -18.20 2.38
C LYS A 136 4.41 -17.70 2.59
N TYR A 137 4.57 -16.44 2.93
CA TYR A 137 5.86 -15.74 2.97
C TYR A 137 6.16 -15.09 4.32
N VAL A 138 5.23 -15.15 5.25
CA VAL A 138 5.36 -14.59 6.60
C VAL A 138 4.95 -15.66 7.60
N SER A 139 5.89 -16.12 8.43
CA SER A 139 5.69 -17.27 9.33
C SER A 139 4.74 -16.96 10.48
N ASP A 140 4.84 -15.75 11.03
CA ASP A 140 3.99 -15.25 12.12
C ASP A 140 3.21 -14.03 11.62
N LEU A 141 2.04 -14.29 11.02
CA LEU A 141 1.21 -13.29 10.36
C LEU A 141 -0.21 -13.23 10.95
N GLN A 142 -0.55 -12.07 11.46
CA GLN A 142 -1.94 -11.71 11.76
C GLN A 142 -2.48 -10.84 10.62
N ILE A 143 -3.63 -11.22 10.03
CA ILE A 143 -4.32 -10.41 9.02
C ILE A 143 -5.62 -9.89 9.61
N LYS A 144 -5.83 -8.57 9.54
CA LYS A 144 -7.06 -7.91 9.97
C LYS A 144 -7.68 -7.20 8.76
N PHE A 145 -8.86 -7.65 8.35
CA PHE A 145 -9.64 -6.98 7.31
C PHE A 145 -10.59 -5.98 7.96
N ILE A 146 -10.53 -4.72 7.52
CA ILE A 146 -11.44 -3.66 7.95
C ILE A 146 -12.55 -3.53 6.92
N GLN A 147 -13.78 -3.81 7.36
CA GLN A 147 -14.94 -3.84 6.49
C GLN A 147 -15.33 -2.44 6.01
N GLY A 148 -15.62 -2.32 4.71
CA GLY A 148 -16.02 -1.08 4.06
C GLY A 148 -14.91 -0.02 4.05
N ALA A 149 -13.63 -0.44 4.14
CA ALA A 149 -12.48 0.44 4.00
C ALA A 149 -11.78 0.23 2.67
N SER A 150 -11.28 1.33 2.08
CA SER A 150 -10.55 1.32 0.83
C SER A 150 -9.04 1.10 1.03
N HIS A 151 -8.26 1.40 0.00
CA HIS A 151 -6.79 1.45 0.05
C HIS A 151 -6.23 2.43 1.10
N TRP A 152 -7.02 3.42 1.48
CA TRP A 152 -6.63 4.49 2.42
C TRP A 152 -7.03 4.15 3.85
N VAL A 153 -6.93 2.89 4.24
CA VAL A 153 -7.47 2.33 5.49
C VAL A 153 -7.02 3.11 6.72
N GLN A 154 -5.74 3.54 6.79
CA GLN A 154 -5.21 4.27 7.94
C GLN A 154 -5.86 5.65 8.13
N GLN A 155 -6.37 6.25 7.06
CA GLN A 155 -7.05 7.55 7.14
C GLN A 155 -8.56 7.39 7.29
N GLU A 156 -9.15 6.42 6.60
CA GLU A 156 -10.59 6.16 6.66
C GLU A 156 -11.04 5.57 7.99
N ARG A 157 -10.20 4.75 8.62
CA ARG A 157 -10.51 3.98 9.83
C ARG A 157 -9.41 4.14 10.89
N HIS A 158 -8.93 5.37 11.08
CA HIS A 158 -7.77 5.65 11.94
C HIS A 158 -7.94 5.13 13.38
N GLU A 159 -9.13 5.22 13.97
CA GLU A 159 -9.39 4.70 15.32
C GLU A 159 -9.23 3.18 15.37
N GLU A 160 -9.86 2.47 14.42
CA GLU A 160 -9.81 1.01 14.34
C GLU A 160 -8.39 0.52 14.03
N VAL A 161 -7.68 1.19 13.11
CA VAL A 161 -6.28 0.90 12.79
C VAL A 161 -5.39 1.11 14.01
N ASN A 162 -5.55 2.21 14.75
CA ASN A 162 -4.76 2.49 15.94
C ASN A 162 -5.00 1.46 17.04
N ASN A 163 -6.25 1.06 17.28
CA ASN A 163 -6.59 0.02 18.25
C ASN A 163 -5.94 -1.33 17.90
N LEU A 164 -6.01 -1.75 16.62
CA LEU A 164 -5.36 -2.97 16.15
C LEU A 164 -3.83 -2.93 16.32
N ILE A 165 -3.22 -1.78 16.08
CA ILE A 165 -1.79 -1.56 16.30
C ILE A 165 -1.46 -1.66 17.79
N GLU A 166 -2.22 -1.00 18.66
CA GLU A 166 -2.02 -1.01 20.10
C GLU A 166 -2.17 -2.42 20.68
N GLU A 167 -3.22 -3.14 20.29
CA GLU A 167 -3.43 -4.54 20.68
C GLU A 167 -2.24 -5.39 20.28
N PHE A 168 -1.81 -5.33 19.02
CA PHE A 168 -0.69 -6.11 18.51
C PHE A 168 0.62 -5.81 19.21
N VAL A 169 0.86 -4.53 19.55
CA VAL A 169 2.08 -4.12 20.26
C VAL A 169 2.05 -4.53 21.74
N THR A 170 0.89 -4.51 22.41
CA THR A 170 0.76 -4.84 23.83
C THR A 170 0.65 -6.33 24.11
N GLU A 171 -0.05 -7.10 23.29
CA GLU A 171 -0.24 -8.54 23.46
C GLU A 171 1.10 -9.28 23.55
N THR A 172 2.04 -8.97 22.68
CA THR A 172 3.35 -9.63 22.69
C THR A 172 4.26 -9.11 23.82
N ALA A 173 4.00 -7.93 24.39
CA ALA A 173 4.71 -7.48 25.57
C ALA A 173 4.30 -8.32 26.80
N ARG A 174 3.08 -8.80 26.87
CA ARG A 174 2.60 -9.73 27.92
C ARG A 174 3.27 -11.09 27.80
N ILE A 175 3.32 -11.66 26.59
CA ILE A 175 3.98 -12.97 26.35
C ILE A 175 5.47 -12.94 26.69
N ALA A 176 6.15 -11.81 26.47
CA ALA A 176 7.57 -11.65 26.79
C ALA A 176 7.85 -11.45 28.29
N LEU A 177 6.84 -11.19 29.11
CA LEU A 177 6.94 -10.95 30.54
C LEU A 177 6.45 -12.15 31.39
N GLU A 178 5.86 -13.18 30.78
CA GLU A 178 5.50 -14.41 31.48
C GLU A 178 6.77 -15.27 31.60
N PRO A 179 7.26 -15.56 32.83
CA PRO A 179 8.41 -16.43 33.05
C PRO A 179 8.03 -17.86 32.65
N SER A 180 8.86 -18.47 31.81
CA SER A 180 8.85 -19.90 31.45
C SER A 180 9.11 -20.82 32.64
#